data_26f054e487851fca8240a73ab8d50561
#
_entry.id   26f054e487851fca8240a73ab8d50561
#
_cell.length_a   1.000
_cell.length_b   1.000
_cell.length_c   1.000
_cell.angle_alpha   90.00
_cell.angle_beta   90.00
_cell.angle_gamma   90.00
#
_symmetry.space_group_name_H-M   'P 1'
#
loop_
_entity.id
_entity.type
_entity.pdbx_description
1 polymer ?
#
loop_
_entity_poly.entity_id
_entity_poly.type
_entity_poly.pdbx_seq_one_letter_code
_entity_poly.pdbx_strand_id
1 'polypeptide(L)' 'MTRMEDMIKRYGECVTVAAAARIMGRSRQTLKRMLDDGRMRWACAGTMVDVRSMAEYIESPVQADRRARAAKNSNFG' A
#
# COMPACT_ATOMS: atom_id res chain seq x y z
N MET A 1 11.15 17.89 -2.49
CA MET A 1 10.72 16.70 -1.72
C MET A 1 9.78 15.85 -2.57
N THR A 2 10.00 14.55 -2.56
CA THR A 2 9.07 13.63 -3.24
C THR A 2 7.82 13.44 -2.40
N ARG A 3 6.75 12.95 -3.02
CA ARG A 3 5.52 12.61 -2.31
C ARG A 3 5.78 11.58 -1.21
N MET A 4 6.64 10.59 -1.51
CA MET A 4 7.01 9.55 -0.55
C MET A 4 7.65 10.15 0.70
N GLU A 5 8.63 11.04 0.52
CA GLU A 5 9.30 11.70 1.64
C GLU A 5 8.33 12.54 2.47
N ASP A 6 7.44 13.27 1.80
CA ASP A 6 6.44 14.10 2.45
C ASP A 6 5.46 13.24 3.27
N MET A 7 5.01 12.14 2.70
CA MET A 7 4.10 11.22 3.39
C MET A 7 4.76 10.57 4.61
N ILE A 8 6.00 10.13 4.48
CA ILE A 8 6.75 9.54 5.59
C ILE A 8 6.94 10.56 6.71
N LYS A 9 7.27 11.79 6.34
CA LYS A 9 7.45 12.88 7.31
C LYS A 9 6.15 13.19 8.04
N ARG A 10 5.03 13.17 7.33
CA ARG A 10 3.72 13.54 7.87
C ARG A 10 3.08 12.43 8.69
N TYR A 11 3.17 11.19 8.25
CA TYR A 11 2.45 10.05 8.82
C TYR A 11 3.36 9.03 9.50
N GLY A 12 4.67 9.10 9.28
CA GLY A 12 5.61 8.08 9.73
C GLY A 12 5.81 7.00 8.69
N GLU A 13 6.54 5.95 9.06
CA GLU A 13 6.87 4.86 8.14
C GLU A 13 5.72 3.89 7.93
N CYS A 14 4.81 3.79 8.91
CA CYS A 14 3.64 2.92 8.81
C CYS A 14 2.45 3.53 9.54
N VAL A 15 1.26 3.15 9.11
CA VAL A 15 0.00 3.64 9.68
C VAL A 15 -0.97 2.48 9.84
N THR A 16 -2.02 2.67 10.66
CA THR A 16 -3.07 1.66 10.80
C THR A 16 -3.88 1.55 9.50
N VAL A 17 -4.58 0.43 9.33
CA VAL A 17 -5.46 0.25 8.16
C VAL A 17 -6.52 1.34 8.12
N ALA A 18 -7.07 1.72 9.28
CA ALA A 18 -8.07 2.79 9.35
C ALA A 18 -7.50 4.13 8.88
N ALA A 19 -6.28 4.46 9.30
CA ALA A 19 -5.61 5.69 8.86
C ALA A 19 -5.30 5.64 7.37
N ALA A 20 -4.80 4.49 6.88
CA ALA A 20 -4.51 4.31 5.45
C ALA A 20 -5.77 4.49 4.61
N ALA A 21 -6.89 3.93 5.03
CA ALA A 21 -8.16 4.07 4.33
C ALA A 21 -8.57 5.54 4.22
N ARG A 22 -8.39 6.30 5.30
CA ARG A 22 -8.69 7.73 5.31
C ARG A 22 -7.77 8.51 4.37
N ILE A 23 -6.47 8.22 4.42
CA ILE A 23 -5.47 8.89 3.59
C ILE A 23 -5.74 8.62 2.11
N MET A 24 -6.07 7.38 1.77
CA MET A 24 -6.31 6.97 0.39
C MET A 24 -7.73 7.31 -0.09
N GLY A 25 -8.62 7.71 0.82
CA GLY A 25 -10.01 7.99 0.47
C GLY A 25 -10.80 6.75 0.07
N ARG A 26 -10.49 5.60 0.71
CA ARG A 26 -11.14 4.32 0.42
C ARG A 26 -11.61 3.66 1.70
N SER A 27 -12.48 2.64 1.57
CA SER A 27 -12.95 1.89 2.74
C SER A 27 -11.85 0.96 3.26
N ARG A 28 -11.96 0.56 4.53
CA ARG A 28 -11.02 -0.40 5.12
C ARG A 28 -11.03 -1.73 4.37
N GLN A 29 -12.21 -2.14 3.93
CA GLN A 29 -12.37 -3.37 3.16
C GLN A 29 -11.57 -3.33 1.86
N THR A 30 -11.66 -2.20 1.15
CA THR A 30 -10.89 -1.97 -0.08
C THR A 30 -9.39 -1.99 0.21
N LEU A 31 -8.96 -1.35 1.29
CA LEU A 31 -7.56 -1.32 1.70
C LEU A 31 -7.04 -2.74 1.99
N LYS A 32 -7.81 -3.55 2.70
CA LYS A 32 -7.41 -4.92 2.98
C LYS A 32 -7.28 -5.74 1.71
N ARG A 33 -8.19 -5.53 0.75
CA ARG A 33 -8.11 -6.20 -0.55
C ARG A 33 -6.85 -5.80 -1.29
N MET A 34 -6.50 -4.52 -1.29
CA MET A 34 -5.30 -4.02 -1.94
C MET A 34 -4.03 -4.59 -1.31
N LEU A 35 -4.04 -4.75 0.00
CA LEU A 35 -2.92 -5.37 0.73
C LEU A 35 -2.82 -6.87 0.40
N ASP A 36 -3.95 -7.56 0.36
CA ASP A 36 -4.00 -9.00 0.04
C ASP A 36 -3.58 -9.25 -1.41
N ASP A 37 -3.92 -8.33 -2.32
CA ASP A 37 -3.56 -8.43 -3.73
C ASP A 37 -2.09 -8.06 -4.00
N GLY A 38 -1.40 -7.50 -3.04
CA GLY A 38 0.00 -7.09 -3.21
C GLY A 38 0.17 -5.71 -3.81
N ARG A 39 -0.90 -4.92 -3.94
CA ARG A 39 -0.82 -3.54 -4.44
C ARG A 39 -0.13 -2.62 -3.45
N MET A 40 -0.29 -2.93 -2.16
CA MET A 40 0.40 -2.26 -1.07
C MET A 40 0.97 -3.33 -0.15
N ARG A 41 1.89 -2.94 0.72
CA ARG A 41 2.57 -3.87 1.60
C ARG A 41 2.15 -3.69 3.04
N TRP A 42 2.06 -4.80 3.76
CA TRP A 42 1.92 -4.77 5.21
C TRP A 42 3.24 -4.38 5.86
N ALA A 43 3.14 -3.73 7.01
CA ALA A 43 4.27 -3.41 7.88
C ALA A 43 3.99 -3.94 9.28
N CYS A 44 5.00 -3.89 10.15
CA CYS A 44 4.85 -4.28 11.57
C CYS A 44 4.20 -5.64 11.73
N ALA A 45 4.75 -6.65 11.08
CA ALA A 45 4.29 -8.04 11.14
C ALA A 45 2.83 -8.22 10.69
N GLY A 46 2.39 -7.40 9.74
CA GLY A 46 1.06 -7.52 9.16
C GLY A 46 -0.05 -6.79 9.91
N THR A 47 0.32 -5.89 10.82
CA THR A 47 -0.68 -5.15 11.61
C THR A 47 -0.90 -3.73 11.10
N MET A 48 0.03 -3.19 10.32
CA MET A 48 -0.03 -1.83 9.81
C MET A 48 0.30 -1.79 8.32
N VAL A 49 0.07 -0.64 7.70
CA VAL A 49 0.31 -0.45 6.27
C VAL A 49 1.61 0.33 6.08
N ASP A 50 2.46 -0.12 5.16
CA ASP A 50 3.71 0.55 4.82
C ASP A 50 3.42 1.83 4.02
N VAL A 51 3.79 2.98 4.59
CA VAL A 51 3.53 4.28 3.96
C VAL A 51 4.26 4.42 2.63
N ARG A 52 5.45 3.84 2.50
CA ARG A 52 6.18 3.87 1.23
C ARG A 52 5.41 3.19 0.12
N SER A 53 4.79 2.04 0.41
CA SER A 53 3.99 1.34 -0.58
C SER A 53 2.73 2.13 -0.96
N MET A 54 2.16 2.86 -0.02
CA MET A 54 1.03 3.76 -0.31
C MET A 54 1.44 4.86 -1.28
N ALA A 55 2.59 5.50 -1.04
CA ALA A 55 3.10 6.55 -1.92
C ALA A 55 3.40 6.02 -3.31
N GLU A 56 4.02 4.85 -3.40
CA GLU A 56 4.28 4.19 -4.68
C GLU A 56 3.00 3.93 -5.45
N TYR A 57 1.97 3.45 -4.77
CA TYR A 57 0.67 3.19 -5.40
C TYR A 57 0.04 4.48 -5.91
N ILE A 58 0.09 5.56 -5.14
CA ILE A 58 -0.47 6.85 -5.54
C ILE A 58 0.23 7.39 -6.78
N GLU A 59 1.56 7.28 -6.84
CA GLU A 59 2.35 7.80 -7.96
C GLU A 59 2.28 6.90 -9.20
N SER A 60 2.16 5.57 -9.01
CA SER A 60 2.21 4.62 -10.12
C SER A 60 1.24 3.46 -9.91
N PRO A 61 -0.08 3.73 -9.93
CA PRO A 61 -1.07 2.68 -9.68
C PRO A 61 -1.03 1.55 -10.72
N VAL A 62 -0.71 1.84 -11.97
CA VAL A 62 -0.61 0.83 -13.03
C VAL A 62 0.54 -0.14 -12.75
N GLN A 63 1.68 0.37 -12.29
CA GLN A 63 2.82 -0.48 -11.93
C GLN A 63 2.53 -1.34 -10.72
N ALA A 64 1.82 -0.80 -9.73
CA ALA A 64 1.41 -1.57 -8.57
C ALA A 64 0.50 -2.73 -8.96
N ASP A 65 -0.45 -2.48 -9.88
CA ASP A 65 -1.33 -3.52 -10.39
C ASP A 65 -0.56 -4.60 -11.14
N ARG A 66 0.42 -4.22 -11.95
CA ARG A 66 1.26 -5.17 -12.67
C ARG A 66 2.08 -6.04 -11.70
N ARG A 67 2.63 -5.45 -10.65
CA ARG A 67 3.37 -6.20 -9.64
C ARG A 67 2.48 -7.19 -8.90
N ALA A 68 1.27 -6.80 -8.60
CA ALA A 68 0.30 -7.67 -7.94
C ALA A 68 -0.04 -8.87 -8.84
N ARG A 69 -0.26 -8.63 -10.13
CA ARG A 69 -0.53 -9.71 -11.09
C ARG A 69 0.65 -10.65 -11.24
N ALA A 70 1.86 -10.10 -11.33
CA ALA A 70 3.07 -10.91 -11.43
C ALA A 70 3.25 -11.79 -10.19
N ALA A 71 3.00 -11.26 -9.01
CA ALA A 71 3.07 -12.01 -7.76
C ALA A 71 2.07 -13.17 -7.75
N LYS A 72 0.85 -12.93 -8.20
CA LYS A 72 -0.17 -13.98 -8.30
C LYS A 72 0.23 -15.06 -9.30
N ASN A 73 0.75 -14.67 -10.45
CA ASN A 73 1.18 -15.62 -11.47
C ASN A 73 2.35 -16.48 -10.99
N SER A 74 3.25 -15.91 -10.18
CA SER A 74 4.38 -16.62 -9.62
C SER A 74 3.95 -17.78 -8.71
N ASN A 75 2.80 -17.65 -8.07
CA ASN A 75 2.29 -18.66 -7.15
C ASN A 75 1.78 -19.91 -7.84
N PHE A 76 1.62 -19.86 -9.14
CA PHE A 76 1.13 -21.00 -9.93
C PHE A 76 2.25 -21.73 -10.68
N GLY A 77 3.46 -21.20 -10.61
CA GLY A 77 4.61 -21.75 -11.32
C GLY A 77 5.16 -23.04 -10.74
#